data_7b50414201d389f8ee2b751fb0bdb205
#
_entry.id   7b50414201d389f8ee2b751fb0bdb205
#
_cell.length_a   1.000
_cell.length_b   1.000
_cell.length_c   1.000
_cell.angle_alpha   90.00
_cell.angle_beta   90.00
_cell.angle_gamma   90.00
#
_symmetry.space_group_name_H-M   'P 1'
#
loop_
_entity.id
_entity.type
_entity.pdbx_description
1 polymer ?
#
loop_
_entity_poly.entity_id
_entity_poly.type
_entity_poly.pdbx_seq_one_letter_code
_entity_poly.pdbx_strand_id
1 'polypeptide(L)'
;MESSTGVTRFLDNVMNATTPGKYATTTFVNGPDTDNALFYKIATVQFVNQFTVYTSTRYTMEYIVKPVGYSSADAELWVLSTHLKAGTDPSDEAERLNQTEVIRNHLNTLPAGTNFFLGGDFNVRSSNEASYRELTDSQADDDGRLKDPVNKPGYWHDSYTFRMLHSQCPRDTYGGLDDRFDQILISYANGDDDEGFDYILNSYTVFGQDGFHLNQSVNYGINYAVGETLADALYDASDHMPVYIDIQLPAKVDAA
;
A
#
# COMPACT_ATOMS: atom_id res chain seq x y z
N MET A 1 0.03 11.25 6.93
CA MET A 1 -0.11 12.73 6.93
C MET A 1 -0.75 13.18 8.22
N GLU A 2 -0.42 14.37 8.72
CA GLU A 2 -0.89 14.82 10.06
C GLU A 2 -1.90 15.99 9.97
N SER A 3 -2.13 16.52 8.78
CA SER A 3 -3.05 17.64 8.59
C SER A 3 -3.34 17.93 7.12
N SER A 4 -4.47 18.59 6.86
CA SER A 4 -4.79 19.12 5.52
C SER A 4 -3.73 20.08 4.99
N THR A 5 -3.11 20.89 5.88
CA THR A 5 -2.00 21.77 5.51
C THR A 5 -0.77 20.96 5.07
N GLY A 6 -0.46 19.84 5.73
CA GLY A 6 0.61 18.92 5.34
C GLY A 6 0.36 18.31 3.96
N VAL A 7 -0.86 17.86 3.71
CA VAL A 7 -1.28 17.33 2.39
C VAL A 7 -1.11 18.38 1.29
N THR A 8 -1.59 19.61 1.51
CA THR A 8 -1.44 20.70 0.53
C THR A 8 0.03 21.03 0.27
N ARG A 9 0.86 21.12 1.31
CA ARG A 9 2.30 21.39 1.15
C ARG A 9 3.00 20.28 0.39
N PHE A 10 2.67 19.02 0.64
CA PHE A 10 3.24 17.90 -0.09
C PHE A 10 2.82 17.92 -1.57
N LEU A 11 1.53 18.18 -1.83
CA LEU A 11 1.02 18.33 -3.20
C LEU A 11 1.77 19.43 -3.97
N ASP A 12 1.88 20.62 -3.38
CA ASP A 12 2.42 21.79 -4.08
C ASP A 12 3.95 21.75 -4.20
N ASN A 13 4.64 21.39 -3.10
CA ASN A 13 6.10 21.53 -3.01
C ASN A 13 6.85 20.24 -3.37
N VAL A 14 6.15 19.09 -3.47
CA VAL A 14 6.77 17.82 -3.86
C VAL A 14 6.14 17.30 -5.16
N MET A 15 4.86 16.97 -5.16
CA MET A 15 4.21 16.33 -6.32
C MET A 15 4.15 17.25 -7.53
N ASN A 16 3.83 18.52 -7.33
CA ASN A 16 3.68 19.54 -8.37
C ASN A 16 4.89 20.49 -8.47
N ALA A 17 5.99 20.24 -7.76
CA ALA A 17 7.15 21.14 -7.71
C ALA A 17 7.75 21.45 -9.08
N THR A 18 7.88 20.46 -9.95
CA THR A 18 8.46 20.60 -11.29
C THR A 18 7.44 20.81 -12.40
N THR A 19 6.19 20.42 -12.16
CA THR A 19 5.11 20.51 -13.14
C THR A 19 3.80 20.84 -12.41
N PRO A 20 3.51 22.13 -12.22
CA PRO A 20 2.31 22.58 -11.52
C PRO A 20 1.02 22.01 -12.15
N GLY A 21 0.10 21.53 -11.29
CA GLY A 21 -1.19 20.99 -11.71
C GLY A 21 -1.16 19.61 -12.35
N LYS A 22 -0.03 18.90 -12.28
CA LYS A 22 0.08 17.53 -12.79
C LYS A 22 -0.64 16.50 -11.91
N TYR A 23 -0.61 16.74 -10.61
CA TYR A 23 -1.23 15.86 -9.60
C TYR A 23 -2.32 16.60 -8.83
N ALA A 24 -3.28 15.83 -8.34
CA ALA A 24 -4.31 16.27 -7.40
C ALA A 24 -4.32 15.35 -6.17
N THR A 25 -5.05 15.77 -5.16
CA THR A 25 -5.33 14.98 -3.96
C THR A 25 -6.82 14.98 -3.67
N THR A 26 -7.26 14.07 -2.83
CA THR A 26 -8.65 13.98 -2.37
C THR A 26 -8.86 14.81 -1.09
N THR A 27 -10.09 14.82 -0.60
CA THR A 27 -10.39 15.48 0.68
C THR A 27 -9.67 14.76 1.81
N PHE A 28 -8.91 15.52 2.60
CA PHE A 28 -8.24 15.00 3.80
C PHE A 28 -9.27 14.65 4.88
N VAL A 29 -9.14 13.47 5.45
CA VAL A 29 -9.94 13.02 6.60
C VAL A 29 -9.01 12.89 7.80
N ASN A 30 -9.30 13.66 8.84
CA ASN A 30 -8.54 13.62 10.09
C ASN A 30 -9.08 12.49 10.97
N GLY A 31 -8.23 11.51 11.25
CA GLY A 31 -8.50 10.39 12.14
C GLY A 31 -7.98 10.59 13.56
N PRO A 32 -7.98 9.51 14.38
CA PRO A 32 -7.52 9.60 15.77
C PRO A 32 -6.00 9.71 15.94
N ASP A 33 -5.22 9.30 14.96
CA ASP A 33 -3.74 9.27 14.95
C ASP A 33 -3.25 9.62 13.54
N THR A 34 -2.24 8.94 12.99
CA THR A 34 -1.71 9.20 11.65
C THR A 34 -2.75 8.95 10.55
N ASP A 35 -2.73 9.80 9.52
CA ASP A 35 -3.76 9.84 8.49
C ASP A 35 -3.23 9.44 7.11
N ASN A 36 -4.15 8.93 6.28
CA ASN A 36 -3.88 8.56 4.90
C ASN A 36 -4.22 9.70 3.93
N ALA A 37 -3.57 9.72 2.78
CA ALA A 37 -3.87 10.64 1.69
C ALA A 37 -3.63 9.98 0.33
N LEU A 38 -4.49 10.25 -0.63
CA LEU A 38 -4.32 9.86 -2.02
C LEU A 38 -3.82 11.03 -2.85
N PHE A 39 -2.74 10.84 -3.60
CA PHE A 39 -2.28 11.73 -4.65
C PHE A 39 -2.34 10.99 -5.99
N TYR A 40 -2.93 11.60 -7.00
CA TYR A 40 -3.11 10.96 -8.29
C TYR A 40 -2.79 11.90 -9.45
N LYS A 41 -2.32 11.31 -10.56
CA LYS A 41 -2.00 12.06 -11.78
C LYS A 41 -3.27 12.28 -12.59
N ILE A 42 -3.71 13.54 -12.68
CA ILE A 42 -5.00 13.91 -13.28
C ILE A 42 -5.14 13.58 -14.76
N ALA A 43 -4.04 13.46 -15.50
CA ALA A 43 -4.05 13.10 -16.91
C ALA A 43 -4.35 11.61 -17.16
N THR A 44 -4.20 10.75 -16.15
CA THR A 44 -4.34 9.30 -16.29
C THR A 44 -5.34 8.68 -15.34
N VAL A 45 -5.63 9.33 -14.21
CA VAL A 45 -6.52 8.83 -13.17
C VAL A 45 -7.62 9.85 -12.90
N GLN A 46 -8.86 9.40 -12.87
CA GLN A 46 -10.04 10.12 -12.41
C GLN A 46 -10.39 9.64 -10.99
N PHE A 47 -10.50 10.56 -10.06
CA PHE A 47 -11.08 10.28 -8.74
C PHE A 47 -12.61 10.20 -8.86
N VAL A 48 -13.23 9.18 -8.26
CA VAL A 48 -14.65 8.95 -8.27
C VAL A 48 -15.27 9.28 -6.92
N ASN A 49 -14.78 8.61 -5.84
CA ASN A 49 -15.31 8.78 -4.49
C ASN A 49 -14.28 8.33 -3.43
N GLN A 50 -14.57 8.62 -2.15
CA GLN A 50 -13.82 8.09 -1.03
C GLN A 50 -14.73 7.78 0.15
N PHE A 51 -14.32 6.80 0.96
CA PHE A 51 -14.99 6.39 2.18
C PHE A 51 -13.98 6.19 3.30
N THR A 52 -14.49 6.22 4.53
CA THR A 52 -13.69 5.92 5.74
C THR A 52 -14.13 4.58 6.29
N VAL A 53 -13.20 3.65 6.39
CA VAL A 53 -13.37 2.41 7.15
C VAL A 53 -12.85 2.69 8.57
N TYR A 54 -13.76 2.71 9.53
CA TYR A 54 -13.47 3.13 10.90
C TYR A 54 -12.78 2.01 11.69
N THR A 55 -11.48 1.89 11.50
CA THR A 55 -10.61 1.06 12.32
C THR A 55 -10.20 1.79 13.60
N SER A 56 -9.92 1.06 14.67
CA SER A 56 -9.93 1.57 16.06
C SER A 56 -8.90 2.65 16.37
N THR A 57 -7.64 2.48 15.97
CA THR A 57 -6.56 3.43 16.31
C THR A 57 -6.25 4.41 15.19
N ARG A 58 -6.40 4.00 13.96
CA ARG A 58 -6.18 4.77 12.73
C ARG A 58 -7.25 4.40 11.73
N TYR A 59 -7.76 5.35 10.98
CA TYR A 59 -8.73 5.04 9.95
C TYR A 59 -8.04 4.42 8.73
N THR A 60 -8.68 3.41 8.14
CA THR A 60 -8.34 2.97 6.79
C THR A 60 -9.18 3.78 5.81
N MET A 61 -8.54 4.38 4.82
CA MET A 61 -9.22 5.15 3.78
C MET A 61 -9.40 4.32 2.52
N GLU A 62 -10.59 4.38 1.97
CA GLU A 62 -10.94 3.77 0.69
C GLU A 62 -11.15 4.86 -0.35
N TYR A 63 -10.52 4.70 -1.50
CA TYR A 63 -10.59 5.61 -2.63
C TYR A 63 -11.04 4.84 -3.86
N ILE A 64 -12.07 5.34 -4.54
CA ILE A 64 -12.51 4.80 -5.82
C ILE A 64 -11.93 5.67 -6.92
N VAL A 65 -11.16 5.05 -7.79
CA VAL A 65 -10.52 5.72 -8.94
C VAL A 65 -10.81 4.94 -10.22
N LYS A 66 -10.68 5.58 -11.35
CA LYS A 66 -10.71 4.90 -12.67
C LYS A 66 -9.78 5.58 -13.67
N PRO A 67 -9.33 4.87 -14.71
CA PRO A 67 -8.52 5.48 -15.76
C PRO A 67 -9.29 6.55 -16.52
N VAL A 68 -8.61 7.63 -16.88
CA VAL A 68 -9.21 8.70 -17.69
C VAL A 68 -9.68 8.16 -19.05
N GLY A 69 -10.90 8.48 -19.41
CA GLY A 69 -11.52 8.06 -20.65
C GLY A 69 -12.23 6.70 -20.60
N TYR A 70 -12.37 6.11 -19.41
CA TYR A 70 -13.25 4.96 -19.17
C TYR A 70 -14.58 5.44 -18.60
N SER A 71 -15.69 4.93 -19.14
CA SER A 71 -17.05 5.31 -18.71
C SER A 71 -17.73 4.25 -17.84
N SER A 72 -17.36 2.96 -18.01
CA SER A 72 -17.96 1.87 -17.26
C SER A 72 -17.61 1.92 -15.77
N ALA A 73 -18.55 1.47 -14.92
CA ALA A 73 -18.29 1.20 -13.52
C ALA A 73 -17.33 0.01 -13.33
N ASP A 74 -17.28 -0.94 -14.26
CA ASP A 74 -16.36 -2.07 -14.21
C ASP A 74 -14.88 -1.65 -14.32
N ALA A 75 -14.63 -0.41 -14.78
CA ALA A 75 -13.31 0.20 -14.79
C ALA A 75 -13.00 0.97 -13.51
N GLU A 76 -13.78 0.81 -12.45
CA GLU A 76 -13.48 1.38 -11.14
C GLU A 76 -12.55 0.45 -10.36
N LEU A 77 -11.51 1.05 -9.78
CA LEU A 77 -10.55 0.40 -8.92
C LEU A 77 -10.68 0.96 -7.52
N TRP A 78 -10.85 0.09 -6.55
CA TRP A 78 -10.99 0.43 -5.15
C TRP A 78 -9.63 0.29 -4.46
N VAL A 79 -9.08 1.40 -4.01
CA VAL A 79 -7.75 1.46 -3.39
C VAL A 79 -7.90 1.80 -1.92
N LEU A 80 -7.55 0.87 -1.06
CA LEU A 80 -7.56 1.09 0.38
C LEU A 80 -6.14 1.39 0.87
N SER A 81 -6.03 2.38 1.75
CA SER A 81 -4.78 2.74 2.41
C SER A 81 -4.94 2.58 3.92
N THR A 82 -4.08 1.77 4.51
CA THR A 82 -4.12 1.45 5.95
C THR A 82 -2.79 1.71 6.63
N HIS A 83 -2.84 1.93 7.95
CA HIS A 83 -1.68 1.93 8.82
C HIS A 83 -2.09 1.22 10.11
N LEU A 84 -1.74 -0.05 10.22
CA LEU A 84 -2.13 -0.89 11.35
C LEU A 84 -1.33 -0.54 12.61
N LYS A 85 -1.80 -1.01 13.75
CA LYS A 85 -1.18 -0.77 15.06
C LYS A 85 0.29 -1.23 15.07
N ALA A 86 1.18 -0.32 15.40
CA ALA A 86 2.60 -0.61 15.60
C ALA A 86 2.85 -1.35 16.93
N GLY A 87 3.96 -2.08 16.99
CA GLY A 87 4.40 -2.76 18.20
C GLY A 87 4.33 -4.29 18.08
N THR A 88 4.97 -4.97 19.03
CA THR A 88 5.16 -6.43 19.01
C THR A 88 4.61 -7.13 20.24
N ASP A 89 3.96 -6.38 21.13
CA ASP A 89 3.30 -6.97 22.29
C ASP A 89 2.02 -7.72 21.86
N PRO A 90 1.60 -8.76 22.58
CA PRO A 90 0.36 -9.49 22.28
C PRO A 90 -0.89 -8.59 22.18
N SER A 91 -0.91 -7.47 22.90
CA SER A 91 -1.98 -6.47 22.79
C SER A 91 -1.94 -5.70 21.47
N ASP A 92 -0.76 -5.45 20.91
CA ASP A 92 -0.59 -4.79 19.62
C ASP A 92 -1.03 -5.71 18.47
N GLU A 93 -0.66 -7.00 18.55
CA GLU A 93 -1.10 -8.03 17.60
C GLU A 93 -2.63 -8.22 17.64
N ALA A 94 -3.22 -8.24 18.84
CA ALA A 94 -4.67 -8.32 19.01
C ALA A 94 -5.39 -7.10 18.43
N GLU A 95 -4.80 -5.91 18.58
CA GLU A 95 -5.34 -4.70 18.00
C GLU A 95 -5.26 -4.70 16.46
N ARG A 96 -4.14 -5.17 15.87
CA ARG A 96 -4.06 -5.37 14.42
C ARG A 96 -5.10 -6.36 13.91
N LEU A 97 -5.35 -7.45 14.66
CA LEU A 97 -6.41 -8.39 14.29
C LEU A 97 -7.79 -7.70 14.28
N ASN A 98 -8.13 -6.95 15.31
CA ASN A 98 -9.39 -6.19 15.34
C ASN A 98 -9.52 -5.24 14.14
N GLN A 99 -8.43 -4.56 13.78
CA GLN A 99 -8.41 -3.65 12.62
C GLN A 99 -8.62 -4.41 11.30
N THR A 100 -7.97 -5.56 11.13
CA THR A 100 -8.08 -6.37 9.90
C THR A 100 -9.42 -7.09 9.79
N GLU A 101 -10.05 -7.48 10.91
CA GLU A 101 -11.44 -7.96 10.93
C GLU A 101 -12.42 -6.91 10.41
N VAL A 102 -12.25 -5.64 10.83
CA VAL A 102 -13.07 -4.54 10.32
C VAL A 102 -12.85 -4.34 8.81
N ILE A 103 -11.59 -4.36 8.35
CA ILE A 103 -11.25 -4.22 6.93
C ILE A 103 -11.84 -5.38 6.13
N ARG A 104 -11.64 -6.63 6.55
CA ARG A 104 -12.13 -7.82 5.86
C ARG A 104 -13.65 -7.83 5.77
N ASN A 105 -14.33 -7.52 6.88
CA ASN A 105 -15.79 -7.44 6.90
C ASN A 105 -16.31 -6.33 5.96
N HIS A 106 -15.63 -5.20 5.87
CA HIS A 106 -15.97 -4.14 4.92
C HIS A 106 -15.80 -4.64 3.47
N LEU A 107 -14.65 -5.24 3.14
CA LEU A 107 -14.38 -5.77 1.80
C LEU A 107 -15.38 -6.86 1.40
N ASN A 108 -15.86 -7.71 2.33
CA ASN A 108 -16.91 -8.70 2.06
C ASN A 108 -18.28 -8.05 1.73
N THR A 109 -18.47 -6.75 1.98
CA THR A 109 -19.69 -6.04 1.54
C THR A 109 -19.62 -5.55 0.10
N LEU A 110 -18.46 -5.59 -0.52
CA LEU A 110 -18.30 -5.19 -1.91
C LEU A 110 -18.91 -6.26 -2.84
N PRO A 111 -19.38 -5.87 -4.03
CA PRO A 111 -19.86 -6.84 -5.00
C PRO A 111 -18.77 -7.90 -5.33
N ALA A 112 -19.18 -9.15 -5.47
CA ALA A 112 -18.28 -10.22 -5.91
C ALA A 112 -17.56 -9.83 -7.22
N GLY A 113 -16.26 -10.10 -7.30
CA GLY A 113 -15.44 -9.71 -8.45
C GLY A 113 -14.99 -8.24 -8.46
N THR A 114 -15.23 -7.49 -7.39
CA THR A 114 -14.70 -6.11 -7.29
C THR A 114 -13.17 -6.11 -7.32
N ASN A 115 -12.61 -5.21 -8.13
CA ASN A 115 -11.18 -4.96 -8.20
C ASN A 115 -10.75 -4.03 -7.06
N PHE A 116 -10.01 -4.53 -6.08
CA PHE A 116 -9.49 -3.73 -4.99
C PHE A 116 -8.05 -4.07 -4.59
N PHE A 117 -7.35 -3.08 -4.05
CA PHE A 117 -6.03 -3.19 -3.45
C PHE A 117 -6.08 -2.66 -2.01
N LEU A 118 -5.36 -3.32 -1.12
CA LEU A 118 -5.08 -2.81 0.23
C LEU A 118 -3.58 -2.59 0.36
N GLY A 119 -3.17 -1.33 0.47
CA GLY A 119 -1.77 -0.95 0.65
C GLY A 119 -1.54 -0.16 1.93
N GLY A 120 -0.30 -0.20 2.44
CA GLY A 120 0.11 0.60 3.58
C GLY A 120 1.11 -0.09 4.50
N ASP A 121 1.28 0.49 5.68
CA ASP A 121 2.08 -0.07 6.75
C ASP A 121 1.24 -1.05 7.59
N PHE A 122 1.52 -2.33 7.43
CA PHE A 122 0.82 -3.40 8.14
C PHE A 122 1.40 -3.67 9.53
N ASN A 123 2.61 -3.24 9.82
CA ASN A 123 3.33 -3.52 11.07
C ASN A 123 3.41 -5.01 11.45
N VAL A 124 3.37 -5.90 10.46
CA VAL A 124 3.31 -7.36 10.59
C VAL A 124 4.67 -7.97 10.26
N ARG A 125 5.20 -8.80 11.15
CA ARG A 125 6.50 -9.45 10.99
C ARG A 125 6.45 -10.86 10.38
N SER A 126 5.27 -11.42 10.24
CA SER A 126 5.10 -12.80 9.78
C SER A 126 3.78 -13.02 9.08
N SER A 127 3.79 -13.85 8.03
CA SER A 127 2.54 -14.35 7.42
C SER A 127 1.71 -15.25 8.35
N ASN A 128 2.25 -15.64 9.50
CA ASN A 128 1.52 -16.43 10.50
C ASN A 128 0.78 -15.56 11.52
N GLU A 129 0.97 -14.24 11.51
CA GLU A 129 0.23 -13.36 12.40
C GLU A 129 -1.26 -13.38 12.07
N ALA A 130 -2.10 -13.40 13.10
CA ALA A 130 -3.54 -13.54 12.95
C ALA A 130 -4.15 -12.43 12.09
N SER A 131 -3.66 -11.20 12.20
CA SER A 131 -4.08 -10.06 11.41
C SER A 131 -3.82 -10.23 9.89
N TYR A 132 -2.65 -10.75 9.53
CA TYR A 132 -2.35 -11.04 8.13
C TYR A 132 -3.19 -12.19 7.58
N ARG A 133 -3.38 -13.23 8.38
CA ARG A 133 -4.20 -14.38 8.02
C ARG A 133 -5.67 -14.03 7.90
N GLU A 134 -6.17 -13.12 8.73
CA GLU A 134 -7.53 -12.59 8.62
C GLU A 134 -7.81 -12.00 7.22
N LEU A 135 -6.85 -11.30 6.65
CA LEU A 135 -6.97 -10.74 5.30
C LEU A 135 -6.81 -11.77 4.18
N THR A 136 -6.00 -12.82 4.40
CA THR A 136 -5.52 -13.70 3.31
C THR A 136 -6.05 -15.12 3.35
N ASP A 137 -6.45 -15.64 4.52
CA ASP A 137 -7.01 -16.99 4.63
C ASP A 137 -8.45 -17.05 4.09
N SER A 138 -8.85 -18.23 3.60
CA SER A 138 -10.22 -18.49 3.19
C SER A 138 -11.15 -18.54 4.40
N GLN A 139 -12.31 -17.94 4.27
CA GLN A 139 -13.40 -17.89 5.25
C GLN A 139 -14.71 -18.36 4.62
N ALA A 140 -15.82 -18.25 5.35
CA ALA A 140 -17.14 -18.58 4.81
C ALA A 140 -17.60 -17.62 3.71
N ASP A 141 -17.12 -16.38 3.78
CA ASP A 141 -17.28 -15.32 2.78
C ASP A 141 -15.90 -14.89 2.30
N ASP A 142 -15.60 -15.14 1.06
CA ASP A 142 -14.33 -14.85 0.41
C ASP A 142 -14.38 -13.68 -0.58
N ASP A 143 -15.50 -12.95 -0.68
CA ASP A 143 -15.62 -11.82 -1.62
C ASP A 143 -14.59 -10.72 -1.30
N GLY A 144 -14.30 -10.46 -0.02
CA GLY A 144 -13.29 -9.52 0.45
C GLY A 144 -11.90 -10.11 0.69
N ARG A 145 -11.65 -11.36 0.27
CA ARG A 145 -10.37 -12.00 0.47
C ARG A 145 -9.26 -11.36 -0.36
N LEU A 146 -8.11 -11.17 0.30
CA LEU A 146 -6.90 -10.65 -0.34
C LEU A 146 -5.87 -11.76 -0.57
N LYS A 147 -5.01 -11.57 -1.56
CA LYS A 147 -3.80 -12.36 -1.75
C LYS A 147 -2.55 -11.48 -1.78
N ASP A 148 -1.45 -12.03 -1.29
CA ASP A 148 -0.13 -11.41 -1.42
C ASP A 148 0.44 -11.72 -2.81
N PRO A 149 0.62 -10.71 -3.69
CA PRO A 149 1.13 -10.94 -5.03
C PRO A 149 2.58 -11.43 -5.05
N VAL A 150 3.33 -11.22 -3.96
CA VAL A 150 4.70 -11.73 -3.81
C VAL A 150 4.72 -13.20 -3.47
N ASN A 151 3.69 -13.70 -2.79
CA ASN A 151 3.54 -15.10 -2.37
C ASN A 151 4.81 -15.68 -1.70
N LYS A 152 5.34 -14.95 -0.71
CA LYS A 152 6.51 -15.38 0.07
C LYS A 152 6.16 -15.44 1.56
N PRO A 153 5.42 -16.46 2.00
CA PRO A 153 5.08 -16.63 3.40
C PRO A 153 6.32 -16.92 4.26
N GLY A 154 6.30 -16.48 5.50
CA GLY A 154 7.38 -16.72 6.45
C GLY A 154 7.47 -15.66 7.55
N TYR A 155 8.55 -15.70 8.31
CA TYR A 155 8.94 -14.67 9.26
C TYR A 155 9.87 -13.69 8.56
N TRP A 156 9.44 -12.47 8.37
CA TRP A 156 10.10 -11.48 7.52
C TRP A 156 11.15 -10.64 8.24
N HIS A 157 10.96 -10.40 9.55
CA HIS A 157 11.85 -9.58 10.35
C HIS A 157 13.27 -10.15 10.40
N ASP A 158 14.29 -9.30 10.22
CA ASP A 158 15.73 -9.61 10.27
C ASP A 158 16.11 -10.86 9.44
N SER A 159 15.48 -11.02 8.30
CA SER A 159 15.62 -12.23 7.50
C SER A 159 16.33 -11.98 6.17
N TYR A 160 17.53 -12.56 6.01
CA TYR A 160 18.28 -12.50 4.76
C TYR A 160 17.49 -13.05 3.56
N THR A 161 16.63 -14.05 3.78
CA THR A 161 15.79 -14.65 2.73
C THR A 161 14.80 -13.64 2.15
N PHE A 162 14.30 -12.72 2.98
CA PHE A 162 13.26 -11.75 2.60
C PHE A 162 13.81 -10.34 2.42
N ARG A 163 15.12 -10.14 2.47
CA ARG A 163 15.77 -8.82 2.43
C ARG A 163 15.35 -7.93 1.26
N MET A 164 14.95 -8.51 0.13
CA MET A 164 14.43 -7.76 -1.04
C MET A 164 13.03 -7.17 -0.82
N LEU A 165 12.36 -7.56 0.26
CA LEU A 165 11.00 -7.11 0.61
C LEU A 165 11.00 -6.15 1.80
N HIS A 166 12.14 -5.94 2.46
CA HIS A 166 12.22 -5.04 3.61
C HIS A 166 12.04 -3.60 3.15
N SER A 167 11.11 -2.89 3.76
CA SER A 167 10.77 -1.50 3.48
C SER A 167 11.04 -0.57 4.65
N GLN A 168 11.13 -1.10 5.87
CA GLN A 168 11.51 -0.37 7.07
C GLN A 168 12.82 -0.92 7.62
N CYS A 169 13.75 -0.15 8.13
CA CYS A 169 13.85 1.30 8.07
C CYS A 169 15.01 1.68 7.14
N PRO A 170 14.87 2.61 6.19
CA PRO A 170 15.98 3.08 5.37
C PRO A 170 17.04 3.86 6.17
N ARG A 171 16.81 4.07 7.48
CA ARG A 171 17.75 4.69 8.42
C ARG A 171 18.28 3.67 9.39
N ASP A 172 19.51 3.86 9.88
CA ASP A 172 20.14 3.00 10.87
C ASP A 172 19.62 3.18 12.31
N THR A 173 18.81 4.23 12.55
CA THR A 173 18.31 4.58 13.89
C THR A 173 17.29 3.59 14.46
N TYR A 174 16.67 2.75 13.64
CA TYR A 174 15.65 1.76 14.01
C TYR A 174 16.00 0.34 13.56
N GLY A 175 17.28 0.01 13.49
CA GLY A 175 17.74 -1.33 13.10
C GLY A 175 18.16 -1.45 11.63
N GLY A 176 17.83 -0.48 10.80
CA GLY A 176 18.07 -0.55 9.36
C GLY A 176 16.96 -1.27 8.60
N LEU A 177 17.24 -1.68 7.36
CA LEU A 177 16.24 -2.38 6.53
C LEU A 177 16.11 -3.85 6.96
N ASP A 178 15.15 -4.12 7.83
CA ASP A 178 14.95 -5.45 8.42
C ASP A 178 13.49 -5.94 8.50
N ASP A 179 12.51 -5.06 8.20
CA ASP A 179 11.08 -5.39 8.27
C ASP A 179 10.34 -5.16 6.94
N ARG A 180 9.43 -6.08 6.59
CA ARG A 180 8.47 -5.97 5.48
C ARG A 180 7.16 -5.38 6.00
N PHE A 181 7.14 -4.13 6.43
CA PHE A 181 5.94 -3.52 6.98
C PHE A 181 5.02 -2.96 5.91
N ASP A 182 5.59 -2.35 4.86
CA ASP A 182 4.81 -1.79 3.77
C ASP A 182 4.48 -2.87 2.75
N GLN A 183 3.20 -3.12 2.56
CA GLN A 183 2.69 -4.17 1.71
C GLN A 183 1.58 -3.65 0.79
N ILE A 184 1.40 -4.32 -0.34
CA ILE A 184 0.23 -4.18 -1.20
C ILE A 184 -0.33 -5.57 -1.41
N LEU A 185 -1.54 -5.79 -0.87
CA LEU A 185 -2.33 -6.99 -1.10
C LEU A 185 -3.39 -6.69 -2.17
N ILE A 186 -3.74 -7.69 -2.95
CA ILE A 186 -4.66 -7.55 -4.08
C ILE A 186 -5.89 -8.44 -3.91
N SER A 187 -7.04 -8.04 -4.43
CA SER A 187 -8.21 -8.92 -4.53
C SER A 187 -7.93 -10.11 -5.43
N TYR A 188 -8.73 -11.15 -5.32
CA TYR A 188 -8.61 -12.30 -6.23
C TYR A 188 -8.93 -11.92 -7.67
N ALA A 189 -9.88 -11.01 -7.90
CA ALA A 189 -10.19 -10.47 -9.22
C ALA A 189 -9.00 -9.75 -9.90
N ASN A 190 -8.08 -9.17 -9.12
CA ASN A 190 -6.87 -8.54 -9.68
C ASN A 190 -5.73 -9.52 -10.00
N GLY A 191 -5.98 -10.79 -10.04
CA GLY A 191 -4.91 -11.75 -10.25
C GLY A 191 -5.37 -13.06 -10.85
N ASP A 192 -6.44 -13.04 -11.63
CA ASP A 192 -7.03 -14.20 -12.31
C ASP A 192 -6.83 -14.18 -13.84
N ASP A 193 -6.20 -13.13 -14.40
CA ASP A 193 -5.99 -12.91 -15.83
C ASP A 193 -7.30 -12.74 -16.64
N ASP A 194 -8.34 -12.21 -15.99
CA ASP A 194 -9.64 -11.98 -16.58
C ASP A 194 -9.80 -10.55 -17.16
N GLU A 195 -11.02 -10.10 -17.41
CA GLU A 195 -11.33 -8.84 -18.12
C GLU A 195 -11.15 -7.56 -17.29
N GLY A 196 -10.72 -7.65 -16.03
CA GLY A 196 -10.60 -6.55 -15.07
C GLY A 196 -9.26 -5.82 -15.06
N PHE A 197 -8.92 -5.32 -13.88
CA PHE A 197 -7.58 -4.86 -13.60
C PHE A 197 -6.72 -6.05 -13.14
N ASP A 198 -5.59 -6.26 -13.77
CA ASP A 198 -4.69 -7.33 -13.39
C ASP A 198 -3.36 -6.83 -12.84
N TYR A 199 -2.90 -7.50 -11.80
CA TYR A 199 -1.54 -7.33 -11.31
C TYR A 199 -0.54 -7.86 -12.32
N ILE A 200 0.40 -7.03 -12.75
CA ILE A 200 1.49 -7.46 -13.63
C ILE A 200 2.49 -8.30 -12.81
N LEU A 201 2.59 -9.56 -13.14
CA LEU A 201 3.39 -10.53 -12.40
C LEU A 201 4.86 -10.06 -12.24
N ASN A 202 5.38 -10.17 -11.02
CA ASN A 202 6.72 -9.75 -10.61
C ASN A 202 6.97 -8.22 -10.66
N SER A 203 5.95 -7.39 -10.75
CA SER A 203 6.10 -5.92 -10.69
C SER A 203 6.20 -5.38 -9.26
N TYR A 204 5.86 -6.17 -8.23
CA TYR A 204 5.99 -5.72 -6.84
C TYR A 204 7.42 -5.31 -6.52
N THR A 205 7.60 -4.08 -6.12
CA THR A 205 8.94 -3.49 -5.91
C THR A 205 8.95 -2.64 -4.66
N VAL A 206 9.95 -2.86 -3.81
CA VAL A 206 10.38 -1.92 -2.77
C VAL A 206 11.43 -1.01 -3.41
N PHE A 207 11.08 0.25 -3.65
CA PHE A 207 11.93 1.18 -4.40
C PHE A 207 13.21 1.52 -3.63
N GLY A 208 14.35 1.25 -4.23
CA GLY A 208 15.67 1.47 -3.62
C GLY A 208 16.22 0.23 -2.89
N GLN A 209 15.46 -0.88 -2.80
CA GLN A 209 15.95 -2.11 -2.18
C GLN A 209 16.83 -2.89 -3.16
N ASP A 210 18.10 -3.10 -2.82
CA ASP A 210 19.06 -3.87 -3.61
C ASP A 210 19.48 -5.21 -2.95
N GLY A 211 19.00 -5.46 -1.72
CA GLY A 211 19.28 -6.66 -0.94
C GLY A 211 20.64 -6.69 -0.24
N PHE A 212 21.41 -5.61 -0.27
CA PHE A 212 22.71 -5.53 0.38
C PHE A 212 22.71 -4.76 1.70
N HIS A 213 21.58 -4.14 2.06
CA HIS A 213 21.45 -3.26 3.21
C HIS A 213 20.63 -3.87 4.37
N LEU A 214 20.66 -5.21 4.52
CA LEU A 214 20.02 -5.86 5.68
C LEU A 214 20.63 -5.31 6.97
N ASN A 215 19.77 -4.84 7.89
CA ASN A 215 20.16 -4.21 9.17
C ASN A 215 21.06 -2.97 9.02
N GLN A 216 20.97 -2.30 7.88
CA GLN A 216 21.74 -1.09 7.58
C GLN A 216 20.85 -0.03 6.94
N SER A 217 21.31 1.23 6.95
CA SER A 217 20.63 2.27 6.22
C SER A 217 20.74 2.07 4.69
N VAL A 218 19.74 2.53 3.97
CA VAL A 218 19.65 2.40 2.50
C VAL A 218 20.83 3.01 1.75
N ASN A 219 21.49 4.00 2.36
CA ASN A 219 22.67 4.70 1.83
C ASN A 219 24.00 4.28 2.45
N TYR A 220 24.03 3.17 3.17
CA TYR A 220 25.28 2.63 3.71
C TYR A 220 26.13 2.04 2.58
N GLY A 221 27.20 2.74 2.19
CA GLY A 221 28.03 2.32 1.06
C GLY A 221 27.34 2.57 -0.31
N ILE A 222 27.44 1.61 -1.21
CA ILE A 222 26.89 1.76 -2.56
C ILE A 222 25.53 1.08 -2.63
N ASN A 223 24.49 1.84 -2.97
CA ASN A 223 23.19 1.28 -3.33
C ASN A 223 23.14 1.00 -4.83
N TYR A 224 23.05 -0.26 -5.22
CA TYR A 224 23.08 -0.69 -6.62
C TYR A 224 21.74 -0.56 -7.34
N ALA A 225 20.63 -0.37 -6.60
CA ALA A 225 19.32 -0.21 -7.22
C ALA A 225 19.07 1.21 -7.73
N VAL A 226 19.49 2.23 -6.94
CA VAL A 226 19.13 3.63 -7.21
C VAL A 226 20.34 4.59 -7.26
N GLY A 227 21.50 4.16 -6.78
CA GLY A 227 22.70 4.98 -6.65
C GLY A 227 22.64 5.95 -5.47
N GLU A 228 23.79 6.60 -5.19
CA GLU A 228 24.03 7.38 -3.98
C GLU A 228 22.99 8.53 -3.78
N THR A 229 22.76 9.34 -4.78
CA THR A 229 21.87 10.52 -4.67
C THR A 229 20.44 10.16 -4.29
N LEU A 230 19.89 9.08 -4.88
CA LEU A 230 18.52 8.64 -4.54
C LEU A 230 18.48 7.85 -3.23
N ALA A 231 19.54 7.12 -2.89
CA ALA A 231 19.66 6.47 -1.60
C ALA A 231 19.68 7.49 -0.44
N ASP A 232 20.42 8.60 -0.58
CA ASP A 232 20.40 9.70 0.38
C ASP A 232 19.03 10.36 0.47
N ALA A 233 18.35 10.55 -0.67
CA ALA A 233 17.00 11.10 -0.68
C ALA A 233 15.99 10.17 0.02
N LEU A 234 16.10 8.86 -0.14
CA LEU A 234 15.26 7.87 0.57
C LEU A 234 15.54 7.90 2.08
N TYR A 235 16.81 7.96 2.47
CA TYR A 235 17.21 8.09 3.88
C TYR A 235 16.60 9.33 4.54
N ASP A 236 16.62 10.47 3.85
CA ASP A 236 16.15 11.74 4.39
C ASP A 236 14.60 11.86 4.38
N ALA A 237 13.94 11.26 3.38
CA ALA A 237 12.52 11.48 3.12
C ALA A 237 11.59 10.82 4.15
N SER A 238 11.87 9.57 4.55
CA SER A 238 10.99 8.77 5.40
C SER A 238 11.78 7.70 6.15
N ASP A 239 11.18 7.14 7.18
CA ASP A 239 11.60 5.90 7.83
C ASP A 239 10.99 4.65 7.18
N HIS A 240 10.27 4.81 6.08
CA HIS A 240 9.77 3.75 5.22
C HIS A 240 10.15 3.98 3.76
N MET A 241 10.41 2.90 3.02
CA MET A 241 10.68 2.93 1.59
C MET A 241 9.39 2.81 0.78
N PRO A 242 9.29 3.49 -0.37
CA PRO A 242 8.11 3.36 -1.23
C PRO A 242 7.96 1.94 -1.78
N VAL A 243 6.73 1.42 -1.73
CA VAL A 243 6.35 0.15 -2.36
C VAL A 243 5.37 0.43 -3.49
N TYR A 244 5.57 -0.22 -4.63
CA TYR A 244 4.65 -0.09 -5.78
C TYR A 244 4.46 -1.39 -6.52
N ILE A 245 3.38 -1.45 -7.29
CA ILE A 245 3.05 -2.50 -8.25
C ILE A 245 2.66 -1.87 -9.58
N ASP A 246 2.80 -2.63 -10.65
CA ASP A 246 2.21 -2.30 -11.95
C ASP A 246 0.93 -3.09 -12.14
N ILE A 247 -0.07 -2.45 -12.75
CA ILE A 247 -1.36 -3.06 -13.07
C ILE A 247 -1.66 -2.90 -14.55
N GLN A 248 -2.20 -3.95 -15.15
CA GLN A 248 -2.82 -3.88 -16.45
C GLN A 248 -4.21 -3.27 -16.32
N LEU A 249 -4.56 -2.36 -17.21
CA LEU A 249 -5.90 -1.78 -17.26
C LEU A 249 -6.83 -2.72 -18.05
N PRO A 250 -8.14 -2.76 -17.69
CA PRO A 250 -9.12 -3.50 -18.48
C PRO A 250 -9.18 -3.00 -19.92
N ALA A 251 -9.61 -3.84 -20.82
CA ALA A 251 -9.83 -3.45 -22.20
C ALA A 251 -10.84 -2.27 -22.27
N LYS A 252 -10.50 -1.25 -23.05
CA LYS A 252 -11.42 -0.11 -23.25
C LYS A 252 -12.59 -0.59 -24.07
N VAL A 253 -13.76 -0.70 -23.45
CA VAL A 253 -15.01 -0.96 -24.17
C VAL A 253 -15.46 0.39 -24.74
N ASP A 254 -15.36 0.58 -26.04
CA ASP A 254 -15.91 1.75 -26.70
C ASP A 254 -17.43 1.76 -26.47
N ALA A 255 -17.96 2.89 -25.99
CA ALA A 255 -19.39 3.07 -25.86
C ALA A 255 -20.03 2.94 -27.25
N ALA A 256 -20.90 1.94 -27.40
CA ALA A 256 -21.61 1.67 -28.63
C ALA A 256 -22.65 2.79 -28.93
#